data_fff5a2939af547284e01de6c65689e05
#
_entry.id   fff5a2939af547284e01de6c65689e05
#
_cell.length_a   1.000
_cell.length_b   1.000
_cell.length_c   1.000
_cell.angle_alpha   90.00
_cell.angle_beta   90.00
_cell.angle_gamma   90.00
#
_symmetry.space_group_name_H-M   'P 1'
#
loop_
_entity.id
_entity.type
_entity.pdbx_description
1 polymer ?
#
loop_
_entity_poly.entity_id
_entity_poly.type
_entity_poly.pdbx_seq_one_letter_code
_entity_poly.pdbx_strand_id
1 'polypeptide(L)'
;ARKHGLWLVHDNPYVDQVYEGEAPSPLALPGAKERVVELFSLSKSYNLAGFRLGFALGSEEALARLERVKGVIDFNQYAGILRMGVEALKTPKEVVRGYARVYRERALGMAEALKGALSLLPPRATMYLWGRLPEGVDDLEFGLRLVERGVALAPGRGFGPGGKGFVRIALVRPLEELLEAAKRIREALD
;
A
#
# COMPACT_ATOMS: atom_id res chain seq x y z
N ALA A 1 -1.63 16.19 17.91
CA ALA A 1 -0.94 17.21 17.14
C ALA A 1 -1.23 18.61 17.69
N ARG A 2 -2.49 19.08 17.71
CA ARG A 2 -2.86 20.46 18.12
C ARG A 2 -2.33 20.84 19.51
N LYS A 3 -2.52 19.98 20.54
CA LYS A 3 -2.07 20.22 21.91
C LYS A 3 -0.55 20.51 22.03
N HIS A 4 0.24 19.96 21.13
CA HIS A 4 1.71 20.05 21.15
C HIS A 4 2.28 20.86 19.98
N GLY A 5 1.45 21.58 19.23
CA GLY A 5 1.90 22.38 18.10
C GLY A 5 2.49 21.57 16.93
N LEU A 6 2.21 20.27 16.85
CA LEU A 6 2.76 19.36 15.85
C LEU A 6 1.93 19.38 14.56
N TRP A 7 2.59 19.16 13.44
CA TRP A 7 1.96 18.80 12.18
C TRP A 7 1.66 17.31 12.16
N LEU A 8 0.52 16.93 11.56
CA LEU A 8 0.19 15.55 11.22
C LEU A 8 0.27 15.39 9.71
N VAL A 9 1.19 14.56 9.25
CA VAL A 9 1.25 14.13 7.85
C VAL A 9 0.71 12.71 7.77
N HIS A 10 -0.38 12.54 7.01
CA HIS A 10 -1.02 11.24 6.78
C HIS A 10 -0.71 10.78 5.36
N ASP A 11 0.16 9.79 5.22
CA ASP A 11 0.47 9.16 3.92
C ASP A 11 -0.57 8.09 3.61
N ASN A 12 -1.49 8.40 2.68
CA ASN A 12 -2.69 7.61 2.38
C ASN A 12 -2.79 7.18 0.90
N PRO A 13 -1.77 6.51 0.34
CA PRO A 13 -1.76 6.09 -1.06
C PRO A 13 -2.75 4.96 -1.36
N TYR A 14 -3.29 4.28 -0.34
CA TYR A 14 -4.19 3.12 -0.46
C TYR A 14 -5.63 3.45 -0.06
N VAL A 15 -6.02 4.72 -0.03
CA VAL A 15 -7.35 5.19 0.41
C VAL A 15 -8.51 4.45 -0.25
N ASP A 16 -8.40 4.11 -1.53
CA ASP A 16 -9.44 3.42 -2.30
C ASP A 16 -9.29 1.89 -2.35
N GLN A 17 -8.28 1.34 -1.68
CA GLN A 17 -8.04 -0.11 -1.66
C GLN A 17 -8.52 -0.77 -0.37
N VAL A 18 -9.51 -0.18 0.30
CA VAL A 18 -10.20 -0.76 1.45
C VAL A 18 -11.25 -1.75 0.95
N TYR A 19 -11.30 -2.93 1.56
CA TYR A 19 -12.17 -4.01 1.12
C TYR A 19 -13.63 -3.81 1.55
N GLU A 20 -13.83 -3.21 2.71
CA GLU A 20 -15.15 -2.90 3.27
C GLU A 20 -15.11 -1.53 3.97
N GLY A 21 -16.14 -0.72 3.76
CA GLY A 21 -16.21 0.63 4.33
C GLY A 21 -15.34 1.63 3.58
N GLU A 22 -14.77 2.56 4.32
CA GLU A 22 -13.90 3.64 3.82
C GLU A 22 -12.65 3.77 4.70
N ALA A 23 -11.53 4.20 4.09
CA ALA A 23 -10.34 4.53 4.83
C ALA A 23 -10.58 5.79 5.68
N PRO A 24 -10.17 5.81 6.95
CA PRO A 24 -10.29 7.01 7.77
C PRO A 24 -9.40 8.13 7.23
N SER A 25 -9.95 9.35 7.18
CA SER A 25 -9.18 10.55 6.85
C SER A 25 -9.15 11.49 8.08
N PRO A 26 -7.97 11.92 8.52
CA PRO A 26 -7.87 12.90 9.60
C PRO A 26 -8.43 14.27 9.19
N LEU A 27 -8.54 14.56 7.89
CA LEU A 27 -9.14 15.80 7.39
C LEU A 27 -10.66 15.89 7.63
N ALA A 28 -11.31 14.75 7.92
CA ALA A 28 -12.73 14.72 8.29
C ALA A 28 -12.98 15.27 9.70
N LEU A 29 -11.97 15.42 10.53
CA LEU A 29 -12.09 15.92 11.90
C LEU A 29 -12.20 17.45 11.93
N PRO A 30 -13.04 18.03 12.83
CA PRO A 30 -13.16 19.49 12.97
C PRO A 30 -11.80 20.16 13.25
N GLY A 31 -11.50 21.22 12.51
CA GLY A 31 -10.25 21.99 12.62
C GLY A 31 -8.98 21.25 12.18
N ALA A 32 -9.10 20.09 11.56
CA ALA A 32 -7.93 19.32 11.09
C ALA A 32 -7.13 20.08 10.03
N LYS A 33 -7.81 20.83 9.15
CA LYS A 33 -7.15 21.60 8.07
C LYS A 33 -6.10 22.61 8.54
N GLU A 34 -6.07 22.96 9.83
CA GLU A 34 -5.03 23.85 10.38
C GLU A 34 -3.67 23.16 10.51
N ARG A 35 -3.64 21.83 10.77
CA ARG A 35 -2.45 21.09 11.18
C ARG A 35 -2.25 19.74 10.48
N VAL A 36 -3.09 19.39 9.53
CA VAL A 36 -3.04 18.11 8.83
C VAL A 36 -2.66 18.33 7.37
N VAL A 37 -1.79 17.48 6.86
CA VAL A 37 -1.56 17.26 5.44
C VAL A 37 -1.79 15.80 5.14
N GLU A 38 -2.65 15.49 4.20
CA GLU A 38 -2.89 14.14 3.71
C GLU A 38 -2.37 14.00 2.29
N LEU A 39 -1.57 12.93 2.07
CA LEU A 39 -0.91 12.64 0.81
C LEU A 39 -1.64 11.51 0.09
N PHE A 40 -1.94 11.70 -1.18
CA PHE A 40 -2.64 10.75 -2.03
C PHE A 40 -1.80 10.37 -3.23
N SER A 41 -2.02 9.16 -3.75
CA SER A 41 -1.32 8.66 -4.92
C SER A 41 -2.30 8.12 -5.97
N LEU A 42 -2.12 8.53 -7.22
CA LEU A 42 -2.86 7.96 -8.36
C LEU A 42 -2.33 6.57 -8.75
N SER A 43 -1.16 6.19 -8.23
CA SER A 43 -0.51 4.92 -8.55
C SER A 43 -1.35 3.70 -8.16
N LYS A 44 -2.08 3.77 -7.04
CA LYS A 44 -2.80 2.62 -6.46
C LYS A 44 -4.29 2.65 -6.76
N SER A 45 -4.92 3.82 -6.60
CA SER A 45 -6.35 3.98 -6.86
C SER A 45 -6.71 3.90 -8.34
N TYR A 46 -5.81 4.35 -9.23
CA TYR A 46 -6.08 4.47 -10.66
C TYR A 46 -5.13 3.65 -11.54
N ASN A 47 -4.31 2.76 -10.95
CA ASN A 47 -3.31 1.95 -11.66
C ASN A 47 -2.29 2.77 -12.48
N LEU A 48 -2.00 4.00 -12.05
CA LEU A 48 -1.10 4.94 -12.73
C LEU A 48 0.31 4.98 -12.12
N ALA A 49 0.82 3.84 -11.64
CA ALA A 49 2.11 3.78 -10.95
C ALA A 49 3.28 4.34 -11.78
N GLY A 50 3.28 4.13 -13.10
CA GLY A 50 4.31 4.62 -14.03
C GLY A 50 4.34 6.13 -14.21
N PHE A 51 3.22 6.83 -13.94
CA PHE A 51 3.14 8.29 -14.13
C PHE A 51 3.77 9.10 -12.99
N ARG A 52 4.09 8.48 -11.86
CA ARG A 52 4.72 9.13 -10.70
C ARG A 52 3.96 10.37 -10.24
N LEU A 53 2.63 10.27 -10.12
CA LEU A 53 1.73 11.37 -9.77
C LEU A 53 0.97 11.11 -8.48
N GLY A 54 0.95 12.11 -7.61
CA GLY A 54 0.15 12.18 -6.39
C GLY A 54 -0.24 13.61 -6.11
N PHE A 55 -0.98 13.83 -5.06
CA PHE A 55 -1.38 15.16 -4.61
C PHE A 55 -1.49 15.22 -3.08
N ALA A 56 -1.44 16.42 -2.54
CA ALA A 56 -1.58 16.68 -1.12
C ALA A 56 -2.78 17.60 -0.86
N LEU A 57 -3.50 17.35 0.22
CA LEU A 57 -4.59 18.19 0.72
C LEU A 57 -4.36 18.53 2.18
N GLY A 58 -4.85 19.67 2.64
CA GLY A 58 -4.81 20.00 4.07
C GLY A 58 -4.45 21.45 4.37
N SER A 59 -3.56 21.64 5.34
CA SER A 59 -3.17 22.96 5.82
C SER A 59 -2.53 23.82 4.72
N GLU A 60 -3.11 24.99 4.49
CA GLU A 60 -2.60 25.99 3.54
C GLU A 60 -1.14 26.37 3.84
N GLU A 61 -0.83 26.61 5.13
CA GLU A 61 0.53 26.94 5.55
C GLU A 61 1.53 25.84 5.20
N ALA A 62 1.18 24.57 5.50
CA ALA A 62 2.08 23.45 5.22
C ALA A 62 2.22 23.19 3.71
N LEU A 63 1.14 23.32 2.95
CA LEU A 63 1.15 23.15 1.51
C LEU A 63 1.97 24.23 0.81
N ALA A 64 1.86 25.50 1.25
CA ALA A 64 2.69 26.58 0.72
C ALA A 64 4.20 26.35 0.98
N ARG A 65 4.55 25.80 2.14
CA ARG A 65 5.93 25.41 2.44
C ARG A 65 6.41 24.24 1.57
N LEU A 66 5.55 23.21 1.39
CA LEU A 66 5.82 22.07 0.52
C LEU A 66 6.05 22.53 -0.93
N GLU A 67 5.17 23.37 -1.46
CA GLU A 67 5.27 23.92 -2.83
C GLU A 67 6.58 24.67 -3.04
N ARG A 68 6.97 25.51 -2.06
CA ARG A 68 8.24 26.25 -2.11
C ARG A 68 9.46 25.33 -2.19
N VAL A 69 9.48 24.25 -1.37
CA VAL A 69 10.57 23.27 -1.38
C VAL A 69 10.56 22.47 -2.68
N LYS A 70 9.37 22.00 -3.10
CA LYS A 70 9.19 21.25 -4.34
C LYS A 70 9.64 22.06 -5.57
N GLY A 71 9.34 23.35 -5.61
CA GLY A 71 9.73 24.24 -6.70
C GLY A 71 11.24 24.33 -6.96
N VAL A 72 12.09 24.03 -5.97
CA VAL A 72 13.56 24.01 -6.13
C VAL A 72 14.13 22.59 -6.29
N ILE A 73 13.35 21.53 -5.99
CA ILE A 73 13.79 20.14 -6.12
C ILE A 73 13.48 19.58 -7.51
N ASP A 74 12.24 19.64 -7.95
CA ASP A 74 11.77 19.02 -9.20
C ASP A 74 10.93 19.96 -10.09
N PHE A 75 10.82 21.20 -9.68
CA PHE A 75 10.13 22.30 -10.32
C PHE A 75 8.66 21.97 -10.65
N ASN A 76 8.40 21.07 -11.61
CA ASN A 76 7.05 20.73 -12.05
C ASN A 76 7.02 19.35 -12.73
N GLN A 77 5.86 18.69 -12.74
CA GLN A 77 5.60 17.51 -13.55
C GLN A 77 5.26 17.92 -14.99
N TYR A 78 5.54 17.04 -15.93
CA TYR A 78 5.10 17.20 -17.32
C TYR A 78 3.58 17.45 -17.40
N ALA A 79 3.18 18.54 -18.07
CA ALA A 79 1.77 18.98 -18.14
C ALA A 79 0.81 17.90 -18.68
N GLY A 80 1.30 17.01 -19.57
CA GLY A 80 0.54 15.85 -20.05
C GLY A 80 0.13 14.91 -18.94
N ILE A 81 1.07 14.58 -18.02
CA ILE A 81 0.81 13.72 -16.86
C ILE A 81 -0.20 14.39 -15.91
N LEU A 82 -0.09 15.71 -15.67
CA LEU A 82 -1.05 16.43 -14.85
C LEU A 82 -2.46 16.38 -15.43
N ARG A 83 -2.63 16.58 -16.73
CA ARG A 83 -3.93 16.46 -17.43
C ARG A 83 -4.48 15.05 -17.34
N MET A 84 -3.64 14.03 -17.53
CA MET A 84 -4.05 12.63 -17.36
C MET A 84 -4.50 12.33 -15.93
N GLY A 85 -3.85 12.92 -14.91
CA GLY A 85 -4.26 12.83 -13.52
C GLY A 85 -5.64 13.43 -13.28
N VAL A 86 -5.92 14.60 -13.85
CA VAL A 86 -7.25 15.24 -13.77
C VAL A 86 -8.33 14.34 -14.39
N GLU A 87 -8.05 13.73 -15.56
CA GLU A 87 -8.99 12.80 -16.19
C GLU A 87 -9.17 11.52 -15.35
N ALA A 88 -8.10 10.99 -14.76
CA ALA A 88 -8.18 9.84 -13.87
C ALA A 88 -9.09 10.09 -12.65
N LEU A 89 -9.04 11.28 -12.06
CA LEU A 89 -9.90 11.66 -10.94
C LEU A 89 -11.40 11.72 -11.29
N LYS A 90 -11.76 11.76 -12.56
CA LYS A 90 -13.14 11.67 -13.04
C LYS A 90 -13.67 10.24 -13.16
N THR A 91 -12.81 9.24 -12.96
CA THR A 91 -13.20 7.83 -13.02
C THR A 91 -14.30 7.56 -12.00
N PRO A 92 -15.41 6.90 -12.39
CA PRO A 92 -16.48 6.56 -11.46
C PRO A 92 -15.98 5.73 -10.28
N LYS A 93 -16.47 6.03 -9.08
CA LYS A 93 -16.07 5.34 -7.83
C LYS A 93 -16.27 3.82 -7.91
N GLU A 94 -17.28 3.36 -8.63
CA GLU A 94 -17.59 1.94 -8.84
C GLU A 94 -16.44 1.21 -9.55
N VAL A 95 -15.79 1.86 -10.51
CA VAL A 95 -14.63 1.32 -11.23
C VAL A 95 -13.45 1.19 -10.28
N VAL A 96 -13.14 2.27 -9.52
CA VAL A 96 -12.05 2.28 -8.53
C VAL A 96 -12.28 1.23 -7.44
N ARG A 97 -13.51 1.12 -6.92
CA ARG A 97 -13.91 0.06 -5.97
C ARG A 97 -13.83 -1.35 -6.58
N GLY A 98 -13.95 -1.45 -7.90
CA GLY A 98 -13.75 -2.71 -8.63
C GLY A 98 -12.36 -3.28 -8.39
N TYR A 99 -11.33 -2.45 -8.38
CA TYR A 99 -9.96 -2.89 -8.09
C TYR A 99 -9.81 -3.42 -6.65
N ALA A 100 -10.41 -2.76 -5.67
CA ALA A 100 -10.40 -3.23 -4.28
C ALA A 100 -11.06 -4.61 -4.13
N ARG A 101 -12.15 -4.88 -4.86
CA ARG A 101 -12.80 -6.21 -4.87
C ARG A 101 -11.87 -7.30 -5.39
N VAL A 102 -11.13 -7.04 -6.47
CA VAL A 102 -10.13 -7.99 -7.00
C VAL A 102 -9.04 -8.29 -5.96
N TYR A 103 -8.52 -7.27 -5.28
CA TYR A 103 -7.52 -7.48 -4.23
C TYR A 103 -8.10 -8.20 -3.01
N ARG A 104 -9.36 -7.93 -2.65
CA ARG A 104 -10.06 -8.67 -1.58
C ARG A 104 -10.14 -10.17 -1.88
N GLU A 105 -10.58 -10.54 -3.09
CA GLU A 105 -10.66 -11.94 -3.53
C GLU A 105 -9.30 -12.64 -3.43
N ARG A 106 -8.26 -12.02 -3.97
CA ARG A 106 -6.89 -12.54 -3.90
C ARG A 106 -6.38 -12.66 -2.47
N ALA A 107 -6.66 -11.67 -1.63
CA ALA A 107 -6.25 -11.67 -0.23
C ALA A 107 -6.90 -12.79 0.56
N LEU A 108 -8.19 -13.00 0.38
CA LEU A 108 -8.92 -14.08 1.07
C LEU A 108 -8.48 -15.46 0.57
N GLY A 109 -8.31 -15.64 -0.74
CA GLY A 109 -7.80 -16.89 -1.32
C GLY A 109 -6.40 -17.24 -0.81
N MET A 110 -5.50 -16.28 -0.81
CA MET A 110 -4.13 -16.45 -0.28
C MET A 110 -4.13 -16.70 1.23
N ALA A 111 -4.97 -15.99 1.98
CA ALA A 111 -5.03 -16.18 3.44
C ALA A 111 -5.50 -17.61 3.79
N GLU A 112 -6.47 -18.13 3.08
CA GLU A 112 -6.91 -19.53 3.28
C GLU A 112 -5.84 -20.54 2.84
N ALA A 113 -5.20 -20.31 1.68
CA ALA A 113 -4.15 -21.19 1.17
C ALA A 113 -2.90 -21.26 2.07
N LEU A 114 -2.59 -20.18 2.79
CA LEU A 114 -1.43 -20.09 3.69
C LEU A 114 -1.78 -20.36 5.17
N LYS A 115 -3.03 -20.71 5.47
CA LYS A 115 -3.48 -21.02 6.82
C LYS A 115 -2.66 -22.18 7.41
N GLY A 116 -2.16 -21.99 8.61
CA GLY A 116 -1.31 -22.96 9.30
C GLY A 116 0.17 -22.94 8.86
N ALA A 117 0.51 -22.32 7.72
CA ALA A 117 1.90 -22.13 7.28
C ALA A 117 2.46 -20.78 7.74
N LEU A 118 1.66 -19.72 7.61
CA LEU A 118 1.99 -18.37 8.08
C LEU A 118 0.92 -17.85 9.03
N SER A 119 1.33 -17.06 10.02
CA SER A 119 0.39 -16.28 10.83
C SER A 119 0.11 -14.96 10.13
N LEU A 120 -1.00 -14.88 9.41
CA LEU A 120 -1.40 -13.70 8.65
C LEU A 120 -2.28 -12.77 9.49
N LEU A 121 -2.04 -11.46 9.38
CA LEU A 121 -3.02 -10.47 9.83
C LEU A 121 -4.26 -10.54 8.92
N PRO A 122 -5.48 -10.42 9.48
CA PRO A 122 -6.69 -10.39 8.66
C PRO A 122 -6.63 -9.29 7.60
N PRO A 123 -6.74 -9.62 6.30
CA PRO A 123 -6.64 -8.63 5.25
C PRO A 123 -7.87 -7.73 5.24
N ARG A 124 -7.68 -6.42 5.38
CA ARG A 124 -8.75 -5.42 5.40
C ARG A 124 -8.63 -4.40 4.26
N ALA A 125 -7.45 -4.25 3.70
CA ALA A 125 -7.14 -3.27 2.67
C ALA A 125 -5.84 -3.63 1.95
N THR A 126 -5.52 -2.88 0.91
CA THR A 126 -4.28 -2.87 0.14
C THR A 126 -4.10 -4.10 -0.78
N MET A 127 -3.01 -4.07 -1.52
CA MET A 127 -2.59 -5.18 -2.39
C MET A 127 -1.55 -6.08 -1.73
N TYR A 128 -1.49 -6.10 -0.38
CA TYR A 128 -0.46 -6.85 0.34
C TYR A 128 -1.04 -7.68 1.46
N LEU A 129 -0.40 -8.82 1.71
CA LEU A 129 -0.51 -9.56 2.97
C LEU A 129 0.77 -9.38 3.76
N TRP A 130 0.64 -9.32 5.09
CA TRP A 130 1.74 -9.31 6.03
C TRP A 130 1.64 -10.55 6.90
N GLY A 131 2.63 -11.42 6.79
CA GLY A 131 2.62 -12.71 7.45
C GLY A 131 3.86 -12.92 8.32
N ARG A 132 3.65 -13.48 9.51
CA ARG A 132 4.73 -13.92 10.38
C ARG A 132 5.12 -15.34 10.01
N LEU A 133 6.41 -15.56 9.83
CA LEU A 133 7.01 -16.87 9.62
C LEU A 133 6.96 -17.70 10.91
N PRO A 134 7.03 -19.03 10.81
CA PRO A 134 7.25 -19.92 11.96
C PRO A 134 8.49 -19.52 12.76
N GLU A 135 8.50 -19.88 14.04
CA GLU A 135 9.63 -19.59 14.93
C GLU A 135 10.91 -20.25 14.40
N GLY A 136 12.02 -19.53 14.45
CA GLY A 136 13.32 -19.99 13.97
C GLY A 136 13.56 -19.80 12.48
N VAL A 137 12.56 -19.43 11.68
CA VAL A 137 12.74 -19.20 10.24
C VAL A 137 13.21 -17.76 9.99
N ASP A 138 14.40 -17.62 9.39
CA ASP A 138 14.93 -16.31 9.00
C ASP A 138 14.23 -15.81 7.72
N ASP A 139 13.73 -14.58 7.74
CA ASP A 139 12.93 -13.98 6.64
C ASP A 139 13.74 -13.75 5.36
N LEU A 140 15.04 -13.44 5.46
CA LEU A 140 15.90 -13.25 4.30
C LEU A 140 16.27 -14.57 3.65
N GLU A 141 16.73 -15.54 4.44
CA GLU A 141 17.07 -16.87 3.94
C GLU A 141 15.87 -17.56 3.32
N PHE A 142 14.71 -17.43 3.95
CA PHE A 142 13.46 -17.93 3.42
C PHE A 142 13.11 -17.27 2.07
N GLY A 143 13.25 -15.95 1.98
CA GLY A 143 13.04 -15.22 0.73
C GLY A 143 13.96 -15.69 -0.39
N LEU A 144 15.24 -15.92 -0.11
CA LEU A 144 16.22 -16.43 -1.09
C LEU A 144 15.87 -17.85 -1.57
N ARG A 145 15.52 -18.76 -0.67
CA ARG A 145 15.04 -20.11 -1.04
C ARG A 145 13.80 -20.08 -1.92
N LEU A 146 12.89 -19.14 -1.70
CA LEU A 146 11.69 -18.99 -2.52
C LEU A 146 12.01 -18.46 -3.93
N VAL A 147 13.00 -17.59 -4.09
CA VAL A 147 13.45 -17.13 -5.41
C VAL A 147 13.92 -18.32 -6.26
N GLU A 148 14.65 -19.28 -5.71
CA GLU A 148 15.06 -20.51 -6.40
C GLU A 148 13.86 -21.37 -6.83
N ARG A 149 12.73 -21.23 -6.14
CA ARG A 149 11.44 -21.88 -6.47
C ARG A 149 10.52 -21.02 -7.36
N GLY A 150 11.04 -19.89 -7.90
CA GLY A 150 10.32 -18.99 -8.77
C GLY A 150 9.27 -18.12 -8.05
N VAL A 151 9.38 -17.92 -6.74
CA VAL A 151 8.51 -17.04 -5.96
C VAL A 151 9.33 -15.92 -5.33
N ALA A 152 8.96 -14.67 -5.59
CA ALA A 152 9.55 -13.50 -4.96
C ALA A 152 8.58 -12.87 -3.96
N LEU A 153 9.03 -12.66 -2.75
CA LEU A 153 8.35 -11.88 -1.70
C LEU A 153 9.32 -10.93 -1.02
N ALA A 154 8.83 -9.98 -0.26
CA ALA A 154 9.69 -9.03 0.44
C ALA A 154 9.93 -9.51 1.88
N PRO A 155 11.21 -9.76 2.27
CA PRO A 155 11.56 -10.02 3.66
C PRO A 155 11.18 -8.84 4.55
N GLY A 156 10.61 -9.13 5.72
CA GLY A 156 10.06 -8.11 6.59
C GLY A 156 11.11 -7.20 7.21
N ARG A 157 12.35 -7.68 7.40
CA ARG A 157 13.47 -6.84 7.87
C ARG A 157 13.74 -5.63 6.98
N GLY A 158 13.35 -5.66 5.70
CA GLY A 158 13.45 -4.53 4.79
C GLY A 158 12.51 -3.36 5.15
N PHE A 159 11.56 -3.57 6.07
CA PHE A 159 10.62 -2.56 6.57
C PHE A 159 10.97 -2.04 7.96
N GLY A 160 12.14 -2.39 8.47
CA GLY A 160 12.65 -1.96 9.76
C GLY A 160 12.86 -3.11 10.75
N PRO A 161 13.47 -2.85 11.90
CA PRO A 161 13.88 -3.89 12.86
C PRO A 161 12.71 -4.73 13.39
N GLY A 162 11.52 -4.15 13.52
CA GLY A 162 10.30 -4.87 13.92
C GLY A 162 9.74 -5.81 12.87
N GLY A 163 10.25 -5.78 11.63
CA GLY A 163 9.82 -6.66 10.54
C GLY A 163 10.56 -7.99 10.46
N LYS A 164 11.62 -8.20 11.26
CA LYS A 164 12.36 -9.47 11.28
C LYS A 164 11.43 -10.64 11.62
N GLY A 165 11.52 -11.71 10.85
CA GLY A 165 10.65 -12.89 10.98
C GLY A 165 9.27 -12.71 10.35
N PHE A 166 9.08 -11.66 9.54
CA PHE A 166 7.87 -11.43 8.75
C PHE A 166 8.17 -11.44 7.25
N VAL A 167 7.13 -11.57 6.45
CA VAL A 167 7.18 -11.44 4.99
C VAL A 167 6.01 -10.62 4.50
N ARG A 168 6.25 -9.82 3.44
CA ARG A 168 5.19 -9.13 2.70
C ARG A 168 4.96 -9.82 1.35
N ILE A 169 3.72 -10.22 1.10
CA ILE A 169 3.28 -10.88 -0.12
C ILE A 169 2.48 -9.87 -0.95
N ALA A 170 2.84 -9.64 -2.21
CA ALA A 170 2.11 -8.77 -3.12
C ALA A 170 1.05 -9.56 -3.89
N LEU A 171 -0.19 -9.05 -3.92
CA LEU A 171 -1.36 -9.68 -4.55
C LEU A 171 -1.57 -9.21 -6.01
N VAL A 172 -0.48 -8.96 -6.73
CA VAL A 172 -0.51 -8.29 -8.05
C VAL A 172 -0.60 -9.26 -9.24
N ARG A 173 -0.66 -10.56 -8.97
CA ARG A 173 -0.84 -11.60 -10.00
C ARG A 173 -2.27 -12.16 -9.97
N PRO A 174 -2.75 -12.85 -11.03
CA PRO A 174 -3.99 -13.60 -11.01
C PRO A 174 -4.08 -14.56 -9.82
N LEU A 175 -5.29 -14.83 -9.32
CA LEU A 175 -5.48 -15.65 -8.12
C LEU A 175 -4.88 -17.05 -8.28
N GLU A 176 -5.01 -17.68 -9.44
CA GLU A 176 -4.46 -19.01 -9.74
C GLU A 176 -2.92 -19.06 -9.60
N GLU A 177 -2.22 -18.02 -10.08
CA GLU A 177 -0.77 -17.92 -9.93
C GLU A 177 -0.37 -17.68 -8.45
N LEU A 178 -1.17 -16.89 -7.72
CA LEU A 178 -0.96 -16.67 -6.30
C LEU A 178 -1.16 -17.95 -5.49
N LEU A 179 -2.15 -18.77 -5.83
CA LEU A 179 -2.40 -20.07 -5.17
C LEU A 179 -1.24 -21.05 -5.44
N GLU A 180 -0.72 -21.07 -6.66
CA GLU A 180 0.49 -21.86 -6.96
C GLU A 180 1.70 -21.36 -6.15
N ALA A 181 1.87 -20.03 -6.03
CA ALA A 181 2.90 -19.47 -5.16
C ALA A 181 2.70 -19.85 -3.68
N ALA A 182 1.46 -19.88 -3.19
CA ALA A 182 1.16 -20.31 -1.83
C ALA A 182 1.57 -21.78 -1.58
N LYS A 183 1.35 -22.65 -2.55
CA LYS A 183 1.82 -24.05 -2.49
C LYS A 183 3.34 -24.12 -2.32
N ARG A 184 4.09 -23.39 -3.16
CA ARG A 184 5.56 -23.34 -3.08
C ARG A 184 6.08 -22.72 -1.78
N ILE A 185 5.34 -21.73 -1.23
CA ILE A 185 5.63 -21.14 0.08
C ILE A 185 5.52 -22.20 1.18
N ARG A 186 4.48 -23.03 1.16
CA ARG A 186 4.30 -24.14 2.12
C ARG A 186 5.42 -25.18 2.01
N GLU A 187 5.69 -25.66 0.80
CA GLU A 187 6.77 -26.63 0.51
C GLU A 187 8.17 -26.12 0.90
N ALA A 188 8.36 -24.82 1.00
CA ALA A 188 9.64 -24.22 1.44
C ALA A 188 9.73 -24.06 2.96
N LEU A 189 8.63 -24.26 3.70
CA LEU A 189 8.58 -24.25 5.16
C LEU A 189 8.72 -25.66 5.76
N ASP A 190 8.35 -26.71 4.99
CA ASP A 190 8.56 -28.13 5.33
C ASP A 190 10.06 -28.50 5.18
#